data_096f67b8929649849337f98f8b433f50
#
_entry.id   096f67b8929649849337f98f8b433f50
#
_cell.length_a   1.000
_cell.length_b   1.000
_cell.length_c   1.000
_cell.angle_alpha   90.00
_cell.angle_beta   90.00
_cell.angle_gamma   90.00
#
_symmetry.space_group_name_H-M   'P 1'
#
loop_
_entity.id
_entity.type
_entity.pdbx_description
1 polymer ?
#
loop_
_entity_poly.entity_id
_entity_poly.type
_entity_poly.pdbx_seq_one_letter_code
_entity_poly.pdbx_strand_id
1 'polypeptide(L)'
;MNDVTLTINGRPVLGVTEPRVTLLDFLRDVAGLKGTHAGCEHGVCGACTVLIDGTAVRSCLMLAVQAEGEDIITIEGIGGSGERAGELGIIQDAFCETHGLQCGYCTPGMILAAESLLSVNTDPTENEVREAISGNICRCTGYVQIVDAILLAAKRLGQRNDAAPSDTNLV
;
A
#
# COMPACT_ATOMS: atom_id res chain seq x y z
N MET A 1 -2.28 -1.12 29.75
CA MET A 1 -2.87 -0.53 28.53
C MET A 1 -2.12 0.76 28.27
N ASN A 2 -1.73 1.02 27.03
CA ASN A 2 -1.02 2.22 26.62
C ASN A 2 -1.90 3.03 25.69
N ASP A 3 -1.90 4.35 25.84
CA ASP A 3 -2.43 5.24 24.83
C ASP A 3 -1.43 5.26 23.68
N VAL A 4 -1.91 5.04 22.47
CA VAL A 4 -1.10 5.04 21.24
C VAL A 4 -1.74 6.01 20.26
N THR A 5 -0.96 6.93 19.72
CA THR A 5 -1.40 7.87 18.70
C THR A 5 -0.60 7.60 17.42
N LEU A 6 -1.30 7.17 16.36
CA LEU A 6 -0.72 6.90 15.05
C LEU A 6 -1.25 7.89 14.01
N THR A 7 -0.42 8.29 13.07
CA THR A 7 -0.89 8.99 11.87
C THR A 7 -1.21 7.96 10.81
N ILE A 8 -2.50 7.79 10.47
CA ILE A 8 -2.95 6.80 9.51
C ILE A 8 -3.72 7.48 8.39
N ASN A 9 -3.25 7.33 7.16
CA ASN A 9 -3.82 7.97 5.97
C ASN A 9 -3.95 9.49 6.15
N GLY A 10 -2.93 10.12 6.73
CA GLY A 10 -2.87 11.57 7.00
C GLY A 10 -3.77 12.05 8.14
N ARG A 11 -4.31 11.15 8.97
CA ARG A 11 -5.19 11.50 10.10
C ARG A 11 -4.68 10.91 11.40
N PRO A 12 -4.70 11.67 12.51
CA PRO A 12 -4.36 11.12 13.81
C PRO A 12 -5.46 10.14 14.27
N VAL A 13 -5.05 8.96 14.71
CA VAL A 13 -5.89 7.92 15.29
C VAL A 13 -5.38 7.62 16.69
N LEU A 14 -6.21 7.94 17.69
CA LEU A 14 -5.92 7.61 19.09
C LEU A 14 -6.57 6.27 19.45
N GLY A 15 -5.82 5.38 20.03
CA GLY A 15 -6.30 4.11 20.54
C GLY A 15 -5.66 3.74 21.87
N VAL A 16 -6.38 2.95 22.64
CA VAL A 16 -5.86 2.36 23.88
C VAL A 16 -5.65 0.87 23.63
N THR A 17 -4.41 0.41 23.78
CA THR A 17 -4.08 -0.97 23.45
C THR A 17 -3.05 -1.57 24.42
N GLU A 18 -2.92 -2.89 24.43
CA GLU A 18 -1.86 -3.57 25.14
C GLU A 18 -0.53 -3.44 24.33
N PRO A 19 0.64 -3.35 25.01
CA PRO A 19 1.93 -3.18 24.31
C PRO A 19 2.27 -4.30 23.32
N ARG A 20 1.66 -5.46 23.47
CA ARG A 20 1.88 -6.65 22.61
C ARG A 20 1.02 -6.69 21.34
N VAL A 21 0.08 -5.76 21.19
CA VAL A 21 -0.81 -5.73 20.02
C VAL A 21 -0.02 -5.34 18.79
N THR A 22 -0.19 -6.13 17.72
CA THR A 22 0.47 -5.86 16.45
C THR A 22 -0.13 -4.63 15.78
N LEU A 23 0.64 -3.98 14.89
CA LEU A 23 0.11 -2.89 14.07
C LEU A 23 -1.06 -3.41 13.20
N LEU A 24 -1.00 -4.63 12.71
CA LEU A 24 -2.09 -5.27 11.97
C LEU A 24 -3.40 -5.29 12.76
N ASP A 25 -3.37 -5.78 14.01
CA ASP A 25 -4.56 -5.88 14.86
C ASP A 25 -5.07 -4.48 15.23
N PHE A 26 -4.17 -3.54 15.53
CA PHE A 26 -4.54 -2.15 15.79
C PHE A 26 -5.26 -1.51 14.59
N LEU A 27 -4.72 -1.64 13.39
CA LEU A 27 -5.34 -1.11 12.16
C LEU A 27 -6.74 -1.69 11.95
N ARG A 28 -6.90 -3.00 12.16
CA ARG A 28 -8.16 -3.70 11.90
C ARG A 28 -9.21 -3.50 12.97
N ASP A 29 -8.83 -3.56 14.24
CA ASP A 29 -9.76 -3.68 15.36
C ASP A 29 -9.92 -2.39 16.16
N VAL A 30 -8.93 -1.53 16.16
CA VAL A 30 -8.98 -0.22 16.83
C VAL A 30 -9.29 0.89 15.81
N ALA A 31 -8.53 0.98 14.71
CA ALA A 31 -8.74 1.98 13.67
C ALA A 31 -9.90 1.64 12.69
N GLY A 32 -10.38 0.38 12.68
CA GLY A 32 -11.48 -0.07 11.82
C GLY A 32 -11.11 -0.23 10.33
N LEU A 33 -9.82 -0.18 9.98
CA LEU A 33 -9.30 -0.26 8.62
C LEU A 33 -9.13 -1.73 8.22
N LYS A 34 -10.17 -2.32 7.65
CA LYS A 34 -10.25 -3.76 7.36
C LYS A 34 -9.55 -4.18 6.06
N GLY A 35 -9.16 -3.24 5.20
CA GLY A 35 -8.45 -3.51 3.94
C GLY A 35 -7.04 -4.07 4.14
N THR A 36 -6.41 -3.85 5.29
CA THR A 36 -5.19 -4.55 5.68
C THR A 36 -5.54 -5.96 6.12
N HIS A 37 -5.22 -6.99 5.32
CA HIS A 37 -5.68 -8.36 5.56
C HIS A 37 -4.75 -9.16 6.45
N ALA A 38 -5.32 -9.97 7.37
CA ALA A 38 -4.61 -10.90 8.24
C ALA A 38 -4.56 -12.29 7.59
N GLY A 39 -3.42 -12.69 7.03
CA GLY A 39 -3.27 -13.99 6.37
C GLY A 39 -2.47 -14.99 7.21
N CYS A 40 -1.16 -14.82 7.33
CA CYS A 40 -0.28 -15.76 8.02
C CYS A 40 0.13 -15.32 9.43
N GLU A 41 0.08 -14.01 9.72
CA GLU A 41 0.45 -13.38 11.00
C GLU A 41 1.88 -13.65 11.47
N HIS A 42 2.77 -14.07 10.56
CA HIS A 42 4.19 -14.33 10.83
C HIS A 42 5.12 -13.84 9.68
N GLY A 43 4.67 -12.86 8.90
CA GLY A 43 5.51 -12.10 7.98
C GLY A 43 5.72 -12.71 6.60
N VAL A 44 5.18 -13.89 6.29
CA VAL A 44 5.47 -14.64 5.05
C VAL A 44 4.60 -14.20 3.87
N CYS A 45 3.27 -14.07 4.06
CA CYS A 45 2.33 -13.96 2.94
C CYS A 45 2.21 -12.56 2.32
N GLY A 46 2.55 -11.51 3.04
CA GLY A 46 2.46 -10.12 2.57
C GLY A 46 1.05 -9.52 2.49
N ALA A 47 -0.01 -10.25 2.88
CA ALA A 47 -1.37 -9.72 2.83
C ALA A 47 -1.58 -8.51 3.76
N CYS A 48 -0.77 -8.40 4.82
CA CYS A 48 -0.79 -7.32 5.80
C CYS A 48 0.17 -6.15 5.47
N THR A 49 0.65 -6.04 4.23
CA THR A 49 1.55 -4.94 3.85
C THR A 49 0.86 -3.60 4.03
N VAL A 50 1.56 -2.66 4.65
CA VAL A 50 1.23 -1.23 4.76
C VAL A 50 2.46 -0.43 4.36
N LEU A 51 2.33 0.87 4.09
CA LEU A 51 3.49 1.75 3.96
C LEU A 51 3.74 2.45 5.30
N ILE A 52 4.99 2.50 5.71
CA ILE A 52 5.48 3.34 6.80
C ILE A 52 6.54 4.24 6.22
N ASP A 53 6.30 5.54 6.23
CA ASP A 53 7.15 6.55 5.58
C ASP A 53 7.49 6.18 4.12
N GLY A 54 6.49 5.69 3.37
CA GLY A 54 6.62 5.26 1.98
C GLY A 54 7.24 3.88 1.75
N THR A 55 7.73 3.20 2.80
CA THR A 55 8.34 1.87 2.70
C THR A 55 7.35 0.76 3.00
N ALA A 56 7.30 -0.27 2.15
CA ALA A 56 6.42 -1.42 2.35
C ALA A 56 6.85 -2.29 3.55
N VAL A 57 6.00 -2.40 4.56
CA VAL A 57 6.27 -3.11 5.82
C VAL A 57 5.18 -4.15 6.10
N ARG A 58 5.53 -5.24 6.79
CA ARG A 58 4.59 -6.27 7.27
C ARG A 58 4.03 -5.86 8.63
N SER A 59 2.81 -5.35 8.67
CA SER A 59 2.19 -4.86 9.91
C SER A 59 2.00 -5.95 10.98
N CYS A 60 1.96 -7.23 10.61
CA CYS A 60 1.91 -8.34 11.57
C CYS A 60 3.23 -8.59 12.32
N LEU A 61 4.34 -8.02 11.87
CA LEU A 61 5.66 -8.14 12.52
C LEU A 61 6.05 -6.91 13.34
N MET A 62 5.21 -5.87 13.35
CA MET A 62 5.45 -4.64 14.09
C MET A 62 4.40 -4.48 15.18
N LEU A 63 4.81 -4.03 16.36
CA LEU A 63 3.87 -3.67 17.43
C LEU A 63 3.29 -2.28 17.17
N ALA A 64 2.02 -2.06 17.54
CA ALA A 64 1.38 -0.75 17.37
C ALA A 64 2.15 0.38 18.07
N VAL A 65 2.68 0.10 19.28
CA VAL A 65 3.49 1.06 20.05
C VAL A 65 4.83 1.44 19.38
N GLN A 66 5.32 0.61 18.44
CA GLN A 66 6.55 0.90 17.70
C GLN A 66 6.32 1.84 16.52
N ALA A 67 5.08 1.96 16.06
CA ALA A 67 4.71 2.81 14.96
C ALA A 67 4.31 4.24 15.39
N GLU A 68 4.47 4.56 16.66
CA GLU A 68 4.16 5.89 17.19
C GLU A 68 5.10 6.94 16.60
N GLY A 69 4.53 7.99 15.98
CA GLY A 69 5.29 9.05 15.31
C GLY A 69 5.55 8.81 13.83
N GLU A 70 5.24 7.62 13.31
CA GLU A 70 5.38 7.27 11.89
C GLU A 70 4.13 7.64 11.07
N ASP A 71 4.30 7.85 9.77
CA ASP A 71 3.18 8.06 8.84
C ASP A 71 2.82 6.72 8.16
N ILE A 72 1.62 6.24 8.47
CA ILE A 72 1.13 4.93 8.02
C ILE A 72 0.12 5.13 6.90
N ILE A 73 0.33 4.47 5.76
CA ILE A 73 -0.63 4.42 4.67
C ILE A 73 -1.13 2.98 4.50
N THR A 74 -2.44 2.83 4.54
CA THR A 74 -3.15 1.58 4.24
C THR A 74 -3.81 1.68 2.88
N ILE A 75 -4.40 0.57 2.40
CA ILE A 75 -5.08 0.56 1.09
C ILE A 75 -6.23 1.57 1.02
N GLU A 76 -6.87 1.88 2.13
CA GLU A 76 -7.93 2.88 2.23
C GLU A 76 -7.41 4.32 2.01
N GLY A 77 -6.10 4.53 2.17
CA GLY A 77 -5.43 5.81 1.89
C GLY A 77 -4.95 5.96 0.45
N ILE A 78 -5.02 4.90 -0.36
CA ILE A 78 -4.64 4.92 -1.77
C ILE A 78 -5.86 5.29 -2.61
N GLY A 79 -5.68 6.19 -3.57
CA GLY A 79 -6.76 6.62 -4.48
C GLY A 79 -7.08 8.11 -4.34
N GLY A 80 -8.25 8.48 -4.84
CA GLY A 80 -8.70 9.87 -4.81
C GLY A 80 -9.01 10.36 -3.40
N SER A 81 -8.63 11.59 -3.10
CA SER A 81 -8.90 12.28 -1.85
C SER A 81 -9.69 13.57 -2.07
N GLY A 82 -10.32 14.11 -1.03
CA GLY A 82 -11.13 15.33 -1.11
C GLY A 82 -12.36 15.13 -2.02
N GLU A 83 -12.52 15.97 -3.05
CA GLU A 83 -13.64 15.89 -4.01
C GLU A 83 -13.64 14.61 -4.85
N ARG A 84 -12.49 13.92 -4.97
CA ARG A 84 -12.31 12.65 -5.65
C ARG A 84 -12.31 11.45 -4.70
N ALA A 85 -12.77 11.61 -3.49
CA ALA A 85 -12.86 10.52 -2.53
C ALA A 85 -13.71 9.37 -3.08
N GLY A 86 -13.14 8.16 -3.09
CA GLY A 86 -13.76 6.96 -3.67
C GLY A 86 -13.38 6.66 -5.12
N GLU A 87 -12.64 7.56 -5.80
CA GLU A 87 -12.01 7.22 -7.08
C GLU A 87 -10.80 6.32 -6.86
N LEU A 88 -10.62 5.36 -7.77
CA LEU A 88 -9.45 4.50 -7.74
C LEU A 88 -8.18 5.28 -8.11
N GLY A 89 -7.07 4.93 -7.47
CA GLY A 89 -5.75 5.41 -7.87
C GLY A 89 -5.25 4.71 -9.14
N ILE A 90 -4.18 5.24 -9.73
CA ILE A 90 -3.62 4.73 -10.99
C ILE A 90 -3.27 3.24 -10.91
N ILE A 91 -2.68 2.80 -9.79
CA ILE A 91 -2.32 1.39 -9.61
C ILE A 91 -3.58 0.54 -9.46
N GLN A 92 -4.56 0.99 -8.68
CA GLN A 92 -5.84 0.29 -8.51
C GLN A 92 -6.58 0.13 -9.84
N ASP A 93 -6.66 1.20 -10.66
CA ASP A 93 -7.24 1.16 -12.00
C ASP A 93 -6.52 0.17 -12.92
N ALA A 94 -5.18 0.17 -12.89
CA ALA A 94 -4.39 -0.75 -13.69
C ALA A 94 -4.65 -2.22 -13.28
N PHE A 95 -4.79 -2.50 -11.97
CA PHE A 95 -5.17 -3.84 -11.49
C PHE A 95 -6.56 -4.28 -11.97
N CYS A 96 -7.51 -3.36 -12.05
CA CYS A 96 -8.84 -3.65 -12.59
C CYS A 96 -8.77 -3.94 -14.09
N GLU A 97 -8.05 -3.13 -14.85
CA GLU A 97 -7.98 -3.22 -16.30
C GLU A 97 -7.26 -4.49 -16.78
N THR A 98 -6.15 -4.85 -16.13
CA THR A 98 -5.37 -6.05 -16.48
C THR A 98 -5.88 -7.33 -15.84
N HIS A 99 -6.96 -7.25 -15.06
CA HIS A 99 -7.44 -8.36 -14.23
C HIS A 99 -6.37 -8.90 -13.26
N GLY A 100 -5.56 -8.00 -12.67
CA GLY A 100 -4.50 -8.30 -11.70
C GLY A 100 -5.00 -8.86 -10.37
N LEU A 101 -6.27 -9.22 -10.28
CA LEU A 101 -6.91 -9.78 -9.10
C LEU A 101 -7.96 -10.83 -9.47
N GLN A 102 -8.19 -11.79 -8.57
CA GLN A 102 -9.29 -12.75 -8.63
C GLN A 102 -10.07 -12.74 -7.31
N CYS A 103 -9.60 -13.47 -6.27
CA CYS A 103 -10.27 -13.43 -4.97
C CYS A 103 -10.11 -12.09 -4.23
N GLY A 104 -9.13 -11.25 -4.61
CA GLY A 104 -8.88 -9.95 -4.02
C GLY A 104 -8.08 -9.95 -2.70
N TYR A 105 -7.83 -11.12 -2.09
CA TYR A 105 -7.24 -11.18 -0.75
C TYR A 105 -5.80 -10.64 -0.67
N CYS A 106 -4.95 -10.89 -1.66
CA CYS A 106 -3.59 -10.37 -1.71
C CYS A 106 -3.52 -8.94 -2.28
N THR A 107 -4.59 -8.47 -2.93
CA THR A 107 -4.59 -7.25 -3.73
C THR A 107 -4.19 -5.99 -2.97
N PRO A 108 -4.69 -5.71 -1.75
CA PRO A 108 -4.25 -4.55 -0.98
C PRO A 108 -2.73 -4.53 -0.74
N GLY A 109 -2.18 -5.66 -0.30
CA GLY A 109 -0.75 -5.77 -0.05
C GLY A 109 0.11 -5.67 -1.33
N MET A 110 -0.38 -6.20 -2.46
CA MET A 110 0.29 -6.08 -3.76
C MET A 110 0.31 -4.63 -4.24
N ILE A 111 -0.80 -3.90 -4.11
CA ILE A 111 -0.91 -2.49 -4.50
C ILE A 111 0.04 -1.64 -3.67
N LEU A 112 0.10 -1.84 -2.35
CA LEU A 112 1.01 -1.08 -1.49
C LEU A 112 2.49 -1.42 -1.74
N ALA A 113 2.82 -2.67 -2.07
CA ALA A 113 4.17 -3.02 -2.50
C ALA A 113 4.53 -2.35 -3.84
N ALA A 114 3.58 -2.28 -4.78
CA ALA A 114 3.75 -1.57 -6.04
C ALA A 114 3.88 -0.05 -5.84
N GLU A 115 3.09 0.54 -4.95
CA GLU A 115 3.20 1.96 -4.58
C GLU A 115 4.59 2.30 -4.05
N SER A 116 5.12 1.47 -3.13
CA SER A 116 6.48 1.62 -2.60
C SER A 116 7.55 1.53 -3.70
N LEU A 117 7.43 0.60 -4.65
CA LEU A 117 8.34 0.52 -5.79
C LEU A 117 8.25 1.76 -6.68
N LEU A 118 7.04 2.14 -7.10
CA LEU A 118 6.83 3.19 -8.08
C LEU A 118 7.09 4.60 -7.53
N SER A 119 7.12 4.75 -6.20
CA SER A 119 7.54 6.00 -5.56
C SER A 119 9.04 6.29 -5.74
N VAL A 120 9.87 5.26 -5.91
CA VAL A 120 11.33 5.37 -6.06
C VAL A 120 11.83 5.04 -7.47
N ASN A 121 11.07 4.25 -8.24
CA ASN A 121 11.40 3.87 -9.61
C ASN A 121 10.13 3.90 -10.47
N THR A 122 9.98 4.95 -11.28
CA THR A 122 8.80 5.17 -12.12
C THR A 122 8.83 4.44 -13.47
N ASP A 123 9.96 3.80 -13.81
CA ASP A 123 10.13 3.01 -15.05
C ASP A 123 10.81 1.66 -14.72
N PRO A 124 10.18 0.80 -13.88
CA PRO A 124 10.77 -0.47 -13.49
C PRO A 124 10.75 -1.48 -14.64
N THR A 125 11.79 -2.30 -14.70
CA THR A 125 11.79 -3.50 -15.52
C THR A 125 10.84 -4.57 -14.93
N GLU A 126 10.44 -5.54 -15.76
CA GLU A 126 9.62 -6.67 -15.30
C GLU A 126 10.27 -7.42 -14.11
N ASN A 127 11.61 -7.58 -14.13
CA ASN A 127 12.33 -8.25 -13.06
C ASN A 127 12.29 -7.45 -11.74
N GLU A 128 12.43 -6.15 -11.78
CA GLU A 128 12.33 -5.28 -10.60
C GLU A 128 10.92 -5.32 -10.02
N VAL A 129 9.88 -5.35 -10.87
CA VAL A 129 8.49 -5.54 -10.42
C VAL A 129 8.34 -6.90 -9.72
N ARG A 130 8.82 -7.99 -10.32
CA ARG A 130 8.76 -9.33 -9.74
C ARG A 130 9.50 -9.41 -8.40
N GLU A 131 10.65 -8.77 -8.29
CA GLU A 131 11.41 -8.69 -7.06
C GLU A 131 10.65 -7.93 -5.97
N ALA A 132 10.10 -6.76 -6.29
CA ALA A 132 9.36 -5.91 -5.35
C ALA A 132 8.14 -6.62 -4.74
N ILE A 133 7.42 -7.43 -5.55
CA ILE A 133 6.25 -8.19 -5.06
C ILE A 133 6.58 -9.60 -4.57
N SER A 134 7.84 -10.03 -4.59
CA SER A 134 8.25 -11.41 -4.22
C SER A 134 7.84 -11.82 -2.81
N GLY A 135 7.74 -10.84 -1.91
CA GLY A 135 7.26 -11.04 -0.54
C GLY A 135 5.73 -11.07 -0.39
N ASN A 136 4.97 -10.98 -1.48
CA ASN A 136 3.50 -10.97 -1.46
C ASN A 136 2.97 -12.20 -2.21
N ILE A 137 2.28 -13.09 -1.50
CA ILE A 137 1.82 -14.37 -2.07
C ILE A 137 0.41 -14.22 -2.66
N CYS A 138 0.28 -14.55 -3.95
CA CYS A 138 -0.99 -14.71 -4.62
C CYS A 138 -1.21 -16.18 -5.01
N ARG A 139 -2.34 -16.78 -4.59
CA ARG A 139 -2.66 -18.19 -4.91
C ARG A 139 -3.50 -18.33 -6.18
N CYS A 140 -4.01 -17.24 -6.73
CA CYS A 140 -5.03 -17.27 -7.77
C CYS A 140 -4.50 -16.95 -9.17
N THR A 141 -3.74 -15.84 -9.33
CA THR A 141 -3.48 -15.21 -10.63
C THR A 141 -2.29 -15.79 -11.41
N GLY A 142 -1.36 -16.47 -10.76
CA GLY A 142 -0.07 -16.83 -11.36
C GLY A 142 0.87 -15.65 -11.62
N TYR A 143 0.55 -14.46 -11.06
CA TYR A 143 1.35 -13.21 -11.06
C TYR A 143 1.43 -12.45 -12.38
N VAL A 144 1.20 -13.04 -13.54
CA VAL A 144 1.39 -12.39 -14.85
C VAL A 144 0.59 -11.09 -14.90
N GLN A 145 -0.72 -11.14 -14.67
CA GLN A 145 -1.59 -9.96 -14.71
C GLN A 145 -1.26 -8.93 -13.62
N ILE A 146 -0.72 -9.36 -12.49
CA ILE A 146 -0.26 -8.44 -11.43
C ILE A 146 0.97 -7.66 -11.93
N VAL A 147 1.92 -8.33 -12.55
CA VAL A 147 3.10 -7.68 -13.14
C VAL A 147 2.69 -6.72 -14.23
N ASP A 148 1.80 -7.15 -15.14
CA ASP A 148 1.25 -6.30 -16.20
C ASP A 148 0.55 -5.05 -15.64
N ALA A 149 -0.21 -5.20 -14.53
CA ALA A 149 -0.86 -4.09 -13.84
C ALA A 149 0.15 -3.05 -13.35
N ILE A 150 1.24 -3.51 -12.72
CA ILE A 150 2.25 -2.61 -12.15
C ILE A 150 3.02 -1.89 -13.27
N LEU A 151 3.38 -2.59 -14.34
CA LEU A 151 4.03 -1.98 -15.52
C LEU A 151 3.11 -0.98 -16.22
N LEU A 152 1.81 -1.28 -16.32
CA LEU A 152 0.83 -0.34 -16.86
C LEU A 152 0.70 0.91 -15.99
N ALA A 153 0.66 0.74 -14.68
CA ALA A 153 0.62 1.86 -13.74
C ALA A 153 1.89 2.73 -13.83
N ALA A 154 3.07 2.13 -13.90
CA ALA A 154 4.34 2.83 -14.10
C ALA A 154 4.31 3.72 -15.35
N LYS A 155 3.88 3.16 -16.49
CA LYS A 155 3.73 3.90 -17.74
C LYS A 155 2.78 5.09 -17.62
N ARG A 156 1.65 4.95 -16.92
CA ARG A 156 0.68 6.02 -16.68
C ARG A 156 1.23 7.13 -15.78
N LEU A 157 1.99 6.76 -14.76
CA LEU A 157 2.66 7.72 -13.87
C LEU A 157 3.72 8.53 -14.63
N GLY A 158 4.53 7.89 -15.49
CA GLY A 158 5.51 8.56 -16.35
C GLY A 158 4.84 9.58 -17.28
N GLN A 159 3.77 9.21 -17.97
CA GLN A 159 3.02 10.10 -18.84
C GLN A 159 2.41 11.31 -18.13
N ARG A 160 2.00 11.18 -16.86
CA ARG A 160 1.49 12.31 -16.06
C ARG A 160 2.59 13.28 -15.68
N ASN A 161 3.78 12.77 -15.36
CA ASN A 161 4.93 13.61 -15.05
C ASN A 161 5.40 14.43 -16.28
N ASP A 162 5.36 13.84 -17.47
CA ASP A 162 5.71 14.52 -18.72
C ASP A 162 4.66 15.57 -19.14
N ALA A 163 3.41 15.40 -18.71
CA ALA A 163 2.31 16.33 -19.04
C ALA A 163 2.17 17.48 -18.02
N ALA A 164 2.85 17.44 -16.88
CA ALA A 164 2.87 18.55 -15.94
C ALA A 164 3.72 19.71 -16.50
N PRO A 165 3.19 20.96 -16.67
CA PRO A 165 3.99 22.07 -17.14
C PRO A 165 5.14 22.32 -16.17
N SER A 166 6.35 22.42 -16.73
CA SER A 166 7.52 22.87 -15.99
C SER A 166 7.33 24.35 -15.64
N ASP A 167 6.82 24.62 -14.45
CA ASP A 167 6.85 25.97 -13.89
C ASP A 167 8.30 26.35 -13.55
N THR A 168 9.08 26.60 -14.62
CA THR A 168 10.36 27.27 -14.55
C THR A 168 10.20 28.66 -15.13
N ASN A 169 9.60 29.57 -14.38
CA ASN A 169 9.76 31.00 -14.58
C ASN A 169 9.52 31.73 -13.25
N LEU A 170 10.57 31.80 -12.43
CA LEU A 170 10.78 32.88 -11.47
C LEU A 170 12.06 33.58 -11.85
N VAL A 171 11.90 34.65 -12.60
CA VAL A 171 12.89 35.74 -12.69
C VAL A 171 12.68 36.68 -11.52
#